data_229908acd2294c694229a2f4f33660d5
#
_entry.id   229908acd2294c694229a2f4f33660d5
#
_cell.length_a   1.000
_cell.length_b   1.000
_cell.length_c   1.000
_cell.angle_alpha   90.00
_cell.angle_beta   90.00
_cell.angle_gamma   90.00
#
_symmetry.space_group_name_H-M   'P 1'
#
loop_
_entity.id
_entity.type
_entity.pdbx_description
1 polymer ?
#
loop_
_entity_poly.entity_id
_entity_poly.type
_entity_poly.pdbx_seq_one_letter_code
_entity_poly.pdbx_strand_id
1 'polypeptide(L)'
;MSTQHLTERLIKVGWQHTADQIEGLLEDASKDNVPYSEFLNTILLNEIQYRESVELEKRLLKAKLPFQKTIHDFEFDFQPSISEKRVKEVLTCRFIENGDNVLLLGPPGVGKTHLSVAFSTEAIIKGYTTLFIRADDFINECNKAEKQGLINRVIKRWSRPNILVIDELGYFPFDNLSANIFFQVISKRYEQGRSLIITSNKSFIEWGKIFGDEVLATSILDRLLHHATTFNIKGGSYRLREKQKAGIQPAVINR
;
A
#
# COMPACT_ATOMS: atom_id res chain seq x y z
N MET A 1 12.32 -2.77 -47.16
CA MET A 1 12.78 -1.99 -45.98
C MET A 1 13.53 -2.98 -45.10
N SER A 2 14.77 -2.74 -44.70
CA SER A 2 15.46 -3.71 -43.86
C SER A 2 14.88 -3.65 -42.43
N THR A 3 14.82 -4.78 -41.75
CA THR A 3 14.36 -4.90 -40.37
C THR A 3 15.11 -3.96 -39.44
N GLN A 4 16.38 -3.70 -39.73
CA GLN A 4 17.22 -2.76 -39.00
C GLN A 4 16.64 -1.33 -38.95
N HIS A 5 16.11 -0.79 -40.06
CA HIS A 5 15.46 0.53 -40.06
C HIS A 5 14.17 0.56 -39.22
N LEU A 6 13.44 -0.56 -39.14
CA LEU A 6 12.25 -0.68 -38.31
C LEU A 6 12.64 -0.67 -36.83
N THR A 7 13.66 -1.46 -36.45
CA THR A 7 14.22 -1.49 -35.09
C THR A 7 14.65 -0.10 -34.62
N GLU A 8 15.41 0.62 -35.43
CA GLU A 8 15.86 1.99 -35.14
C GLU A 8 14.68 2.95 -34.88
N ARG A 9 13.61 2.83 -35.69
CA ARG A 9 12.40 3.66 -35.52
C ARG A 9 11.63 3.33 -34.27
N LEU A 10 11.51 2.05 -33.91
CA LEU A 10 10.88 1.60 -32.67
C LEU A 10 11.64 2.13 -31.45
N ILE A 11 12.96 2.06 -31.45
CA ILE A 11 13.81 2.66 -30.39
C ILE A 11 13.55 4.17 -30.30
N LYS A 12 13.51 4.86 -31.43
CA LYS A 12 13.29 6.33 -31.46
C LYS A 12 11.95 6.77 -30.88
N VAL A 13 10.91 5.95 -30.99
CA VAL A 13 9.60 6.21 -30.36
C VAL A 13 9.48 5.61 -28.96
N GLY A 14 10.58 5.07 -28.41
CA GLY A 14 10.63 4.55 -27.04
C GLY A 14 10.04 3.15 -26.87
N TRP A 15 9.99 2.35 -27.94
CA TRP A 15 9.50 0.96 -27.93
C TRP A 15 10.67 -0.03 -27.93
N GLN A 16 11.58 0.11 -26.95
CA GLN A 16 12.78 -0.69 -26.86
C GLN A 16 12.46 -2.19 -26.78
N HIS A 17 11.48 -2.56 -25.95
CA HIS A 17 11.07 -3.95 -25.77
C HIS A 17 10.59 -4.59 -27.08
N THR A 18 9.73 -3.90 -27.81
CA THR A 18 9.26 -4.33 -29.12
C THR A 18 10.41 -4.38 -30.13
N ALA A 19 11.34 -3.41 -30.11
CA ALA A 19 12.49 -3.38 -30.99
C ALA A 19 13.39 -4.60 -30.83
N ASP A 20 13.58 -5.07 -29.59
CA ASP A 20 14.39 -6.25 -29.27
C ASP A 20 13.76 -7.57 -29.75
N GLN A 21 12.45 -7.59 -30.00
CA GLN A 21 11.68 -8.79 -30.38
C GLN A 21 11.19 -8.76 -31.84
N ILE A 22 11.29 -7.65 -32.54
CA ILE A 22 10.62 -7.42 -33.82
C ILE A 22 11.01 -8.41 -34.94
N GLU A 23 12.27 -8.85 -34.97
CA GLU A 23 12.74 -9.82 -35.97
C GLU A 23 12.01 -11.16 -35.81
N GLY A 24 11.97 -11.70 -34.60
CA GLY A 24 11.24 -12.95 -34.31
C GLY A 24 9.75 -12.85 -34.60
N LEU A 25 9.12 -11.74 -34.18
CA LEU A 25 7.69 -11.50 -34.45
C LEU A 25 7.38 -11.42 -35.95
N LEU A 26 8.26 -10.85 -36.79
CA LEU A 26 8.11 -10.81 -38.23
C LEU A 26 8.28 -12.18 -38.87
N GLU A 27 9.26 -12.98 -38.40
CA GLU A 27 9.48 -14.33 -38.88
C GLU A 27 8.28 -15.24 -38.62
N ASP A 28 7.77 -15.22 -37.39
CA ASP A 28 6.64 -16.04 -36.98
C ASP A 28 5.36 -15.63 -37.73
N ALA A 29 5.08 -14.32 -37.84
CA ALA A 29 3.95 -13.83 -38.60
C ALA A 29 4.01 -14.22 -40.09
N SER A 30 5.22 -14.26 -40.67
CA SER A 30 5.43 -14.67 -42.05
C SER A 30 5.20 -16.16 -42.24
N LYS A 31 5.64 -17.02 -41.30
CA LYS A 31 5.44 -18.48 -41.34
C LYS A 31 3.95 -18.84 -41.28
N ASP A 32 3.22 -18.13 -40.40
CA ASP A 32 1.82 -18.45 -40.12
C ASP A 32 0.84 -17.69 -41.03
N ASN A 33 1.33 -16.88 -41.98
CA ASN A 33 0.53 -16.01 -42.85
C ASN A 33 -0.45 -15.12 -42.08
N VAL A 34 0.00 -14.55 -40.96
CA VAL A 34 -0.83 -13.71 -40.09
C VAL A 34 -1.27 -12.43 -40.82
N PRO A 35 -2.57 -12.06 -40.77
CA PRO A 35 -3.05 -10.80 -41.36
C PRO A 35 -2.35 -9.60 -40.75
N TYR A 36 -2.07 -8.56 -41.54
CA TYR A 36 -1.37 -7.37 -41.08
C TYR A 36 -2.03 -6.68 -39.87
N SER A 37 -3.37 -6.67 -39.82
CA SER A 37 -4.10 -6.10 -38.72
C SER A 37 -3.89 -6.88 -37.40
N GLU A 38 -3.85 -8.19 -37.47
CA GLU A 38 -3.62 -9.08 -36.33
C GLU A 38 -2.16 -8.97 -35.85
N PHE A 39 -1.21 -8.94 -36.77
CA PHE A 39 0.20 -8.72 -36.47
C PHE A 39 0.42 -7.38 -35.74
N LEU A 40 -0.17 -6.28 -36.25
CA LEU A 40 -0.07 -4.98 -35.61
C LEU A 40 -0.70 -4.96 -34.22
N ASN A 41 -1.86 -5.61 -34.07
CA ASN A 41 -2.52 -5.74 -32.77
C ASN A 41 -1.66 -6.51 -31.76
N THR A 42 -1.00 -7.58 -32.20
CA THR A 42 -0.07 -8.35 -31.34
C THR A 42 1.09 -7.49 -30.85
N ILE A 43 1.71 -6.72 -31.74
CA ILE A 43 2.80 -5.80 -31.38
C ILE A 43 2.33 -4.76 -30.35
N LEU A 44 1.16 -4.15 -30.59
CA LEU A 44 0.61 -3.13 -29.69
C LEU A 44 0.29 -3.72 -28.32
N LEU A 45 -0.34 -4.91 -28.26
CA LEU A 45 -0.66 -5.56 -27.01
C LEU A 45 0.59 -5.94 -26.21
N ASN A 46 1.62 -6.48 -26.86
CA ASN A 46 2.89 -6.81 -26.22
C ASN A 46 3.57 -5.57 -25.59
N GLU A 47 3.60 -4.44 -26.32
CA GLU A 47 4.19 -3.20 -25.83
C GLU A 47 3.37 -2.62 -24.67
N ILE A 48 2.03 -2.64 -24.75
CA ILE A 48 1.14 -2.19 -23.66
C ILE A 48 1.37 -3.02 -22.41
N GLN A 49 1.35 -4.36 -22.51
CA GLN A 49 1.56 -5.26 -21.37
C GLN A 49 2.94 -5.06 -20.73
N TYR A 50 3.97 -4.89 -21.56
CA TYR A 50 5.31 -4.60 -21.05
C TYR A 50 5.34 -3.29 -20.26
N ARG A 51 4.77 -2.21 -20.81
CA ARG A 51 4.71 -0.92 -20.12
C ARG A 51 3.93 -0.97 -18.80
N GLU A 52 2.80 -1.67 -18.81
CA GLU A 52 1.99 -1.90 -17.61
C GLU A 52 2.78 -2.65 -16.54
N SER A 53 3.52 -3.70 -16.92
CA SER A 53 4.36 -4.47 -15.99
C SER A 53 5.48 -3.61 -15.37
N VAL A 54 6.17 -2.82 -16.19
CA VAL A 54 7.23 -1.90 -15.73
C VAL A 54 6.68 -0.84 -14.79
N GLU A 55 5.51 -0.26 -15.10
CA GLU A 55 4.88 0.72 -14.21
C GLU A 55 4.36 0.09 -12.91
N LEU A 56 3.87 -1.14 -12.96
CA LEU A 56 3.49 -1.90 -11.76
C LEU A 56 4.71 -2.15 -10.85
N GLU A 57 5.82 -2.62 -11.40
CA GLU A 57 7.07 -2.81 -10.65
C GLU A 57 7.54 -1.51 -10.00
N LYS A 58 7.55 -0.40 -10.74
CA LYS A 58 7.92 0.91 -10.20
C LYS A 58 7.01 1.34 -9.06
N ARG A 59 5.69 1.09 -9.15
CA ARG A 59 4.73 1.42 -8.08
C ARG A 59 4.97 0.54 -6.85
N LEU A 60 5.22 -0.76 -7.02
CA LEU A 60 5.55 -1.68 -5.93
C LEU A 60 6.82 -1.26 -5.19
N LEU A 61 7.89 -0.92 -5.91
CA LEU A 61 9.15 -0.44 -5.32
C LEU A 61 8.95 0.87 -4.53
N LYS A 62 8.19 1.82 -5.08
CA LYS A 62 7.91 3.11 -4.42
C LYS A 62 7.01 2.97 -3.20
N ALA A 63 6.18 1.95 -3.15
CA ALA A 63 5.26 1.72 -2.04
C ALA A 63 5.95 1.33 -0.74
N LYS A 64 7.16 0.78 -0.78
CA LYS A 64 7.94 0.35 0.39
C LYS A 64 7.19 -0.63 1.29
N LEU A 65 6.42 -1.55 0.70
CA LEU A 65 5.73 -2.59 1.46
C LEU A 65 6.75 -3.48 2.21
N PRO A 66 6.50 -3.86 3.47
CA PRO A 66 7.46 -4.61 4.29
C PRO A 66 7.65 -6.06 3.82
N PHE A 67 6.68 -6.60 3.09
CA PHE A 67 6.67 -7.93 2.48
C PHE A 67 5.63 -7.96 1.36
N GLN A 68 5.67 -9.00 0.55
CA GLN A 68 4.64 -9.26 -0.46
C GLN A 68 3.67 -10.31 0.09
N LYS A 69 2.43 -9.90 0.28
CA LYS A 69 1.31 -10.78 0.64
C LYS A 69 0.03 -10.28 -0.01
N THR A 70 -0.81 -11.23 -0.40
CA THR A 70 -2.13 -10.97 -0.97
C THR A 70 -3.23 -11.38 0.00
N ILE A 71 -4.48 -11.11 -0.35
CA ILE A 71 -5.61 -11.57 0.44
C ILE A 71 -5.79 -13.10 0.41
N HIS A 72 -5.28 -13.77 -0.65
CA HIS A 72 -5.32 -15.23 -0.73
C HIS A 72 -4.45 -15.92 0.32
N ASP A 73 -3.44 -15.21 0.84
CA ASP A 73 -2.59 -15.69 1.93
C ASP A 73 -3.22 -15.48 3.32
N PHE A 74 -4.45 -14.94 3.40
CA PHE A 74 -5.11 -14.63 4.66
C PHE A 74 -6.10 -15.74 5.06
N GLU A 75 -5.87 -16.36 6.23
CA GLU A 75 -6.74 -17.42 6.76
C GLU A 75 -7.92 -16.81 7.53
N PHE A 76 -9.08 -16.63 6.89
CA PHE A 76 -10.29 -16.11 7.52
C PHE A 76 -10.83 -16.99 8.65
N ASP A 77 -10.72 -18.33 8.50
CA ASP A 77 -11.17 -19.29 9.52
C ASP A 77 -10.44 -19.11 10.86
N PHE A 78 -9.20 -18.63 10.82
CA PHE A 78 -8.44 -18.33 12.04
C PHE A 78 -8.84 -16.98 12.66
N GLN A 79 -9.46 -16.08 11.89
CA GLN A 79 -9.86 -14.74 12.33
C GLN A 79 -11.37 -14.50 12.09
N PRO A 80 -12.26 -15.22 12.80
CA PRO A 80 -13.71 -15.14 12.57
C PRO A 80 -14.32 -13.77 12.89
N SER A 81 -13.58 -12.89 13.58
CA SER A 81 -14.01 -11.52 13.84
C SER A 81 -13.94 -10.62 12.58
N ILE A 82 -13.30 -11.09 11.52
CA ILE A 82 -13.14 -10.34 10.26
C ILE A 82 -14.19 -10.82 9.26
N SER A 83 -15.07 -9.94 8.85
CA SER A 83 -16.02 -10.22 7.77
C SER A 83 -15.33 -10.26 6.42
N GLU A 84 -15.27 -11.44 5.79
CA GLU A 84 -14.72 -11.61 4.44
C GLU A 84 -15.44 -10.71 3.42
N LYS A 85 -16.77 -10.52 3.56
CA LYS A 85 -17.54 -9.62 2.70
C LYS A 85 -17.02 -8.19 2.77
N ARG A 86 -16.76 -7.66 3.98
CA ARG A 86 -16.21 -6.31 4.16
C ARG A 86 -14.79 -6.17 3.62
N VAL A 87 -13.98 -7.23 3.77
CA VAL A 87 -12.63 -7.27 3.18
C VAL A 87 -12.70 -7.23 1.66
N LYS A 88 -13.57 -8.03 1.04
CA LYS A 88 -13.81 -8.01 -0.40
C LYS A 88 -14.29 -6.64 -0.90
N GLU A 89 -15.12 -5.94 -0.11
CA GLU A 89 -15.54 -4.57 -0.42
C GLU A 89 -14.36 -3.60 -0.46
N VAL A 90 -13.45 -3.63 0.52
CA VAL A 90 -12.23 -2.79 0.51
C VAL A 90 -11.34 -3.13 -0.68
N LEU A 91 -11.21 -4.41 -1.07
CA LEU A 91 -10.44 -4.85 -2.24
C LEU A 91 -11.00 -4.34 -3.57
N THR A 92 -12.25 -3.87 -3.61
CA THR A 92 -12.75 -3.16 -4.80
C THR A 92 -12.01 -1.85 -5.07
N CYS A 93 -11.34 -1.29 -4.06
CA CYS A 93 -10.64 0.00 -4.06
C CYS A 93 -11.56 1.24 -4.18
N ARG A 94 -12.88 1.09 -4.11
CA ARG A 94 -13.82 2.24 -4.13
C ARG A 94 -13.57 3.24 -3.00
N PHE A 95 -13.07 2.77 -1.86
CA PHE A 95 -12.70 3.65 -0.74
C PHE A 95 -11.67 4.72 -1.14
N ILE A 96 -10.82 4.43 -2.14
CA ILE A 96 -9.82 5.38 -2.64
C ILE A 96 -10.47 6.48 -3.47
N GLU A 97 -11.45 6.12 -4.29
CA GLU A 97 -12.21 7.06 -5.12
C GLU A 97 -13.07 8.00 -4.27
N ASN A 98 -13.61 7.49 -3.17
CA ASN A 98 -14.40 8.24 -2.22
C ASN A 98 -13.55 9.09 -1.25
N GLY A 99 -12.25 8.83 -1.15
CA GLY A 99 -11.38 9.42 -0.12
C GLY A 99 -11.60 8.85 1.29
N ASP A 100 -12.21 7.65 1.39
CA ASP A 100 -12.47 6.99 2.68
C ASP A 100 -11.20 6.38 3.27
N ASN A 101 -11.18 6.20 4.58
CA ASN A 101 -10.08 5.59 5.32
C ASN A 101 -10.38 4.14 5.70
N VAL A 102 -9.33 3.36 5.94
CA VAL A 102 -9.42 2.00 6.48
C VAL A 102 -8.64 1.92 7.79
N LEU A 103 -9.32 1.56 8.88
CA LEU A 103 -8.73 1.46 10.20
C LEU A 103 -8.77 0.01 10.68
N LEU A 104 -7.60 -0.55 11.01
CA LEU A 104 -7.41 -1.92 11.44
C LEU A 104 -6.95 -1.92 12.90
N LEU A 105 -7.86 -2.21 13.83
CA LEU A 105 -7.62 -2.19 15.27
C LEU A 105 -7.60 -3.61 15.83
N GLY A 106 -6.76 -3.86 16.81
CA GLY A 106 -6.75 -5.15 17.53
C GLY A 106 -5.38 -5.52 18.09
N PRO A 107 -5.29 -6.60 18.86
CA PRO A 107 -4.07 -7.03 19.53
C PRO A 107 -2.95 -7.39 18.54
N PRO A 108 -1.70 -7.51 19.02
CA PRO A 108 -0.58 -7.93 18.18
C PRO A 108 -0.80 -9.33 17.56
N GLY A 109 -0.35 -9.51 16.30
CA GLY A 109 -0.34 -10.82 15.64
C GLY A 109 -1.66 -11.26 15.00
N VAL A 110 -2.74 -10.46 15.06
CA VAL A 110 -4.07 -10.82 14.49
C VAL A 110 -4.21 -10.57 12.99
N GLY A 111 -3.16 -10.14 12.28
CA GLY A 111 -3.18 -9.98 10.82
C GLY A 111 -3.43 -8.55 10.32
N LYS A 112 -3.40 -7.50 11.17
CA LYS A 112 -3.60 -6.10 10.76
C LYS A 112 -2.65 -5.67 9.62
N THR A 113 -1.36 -5.82 9.84
CA THR A 113 -0.33 -5.48 8.83
C THR A 113 -0.49 -6.32 7.57
N HIS A 114 -0.89 -7.60 7.68
CA HIS A 114 -1.17 -8.44 6.52
C HIS A 114 -2.31 -7.84 5.67
N LEU A 115 -3.43 -7.49 6.30
CA LEU A 115 -4.56 -6.88 5.58
C LEU A 115 -4.18 -5.53 4.98
N SER A 116 -3.43 -4.68 5.71
CA SER A 116 -2.99 -3.38 5.17
C SER A 116 -2.10 -3.55 3.93
N VAL A 117 -1.21 -4.54 3.93
CA VAL A 117 -0.36 -4.89 2.78
C VAL A 117 -1.20 -5.46 1.63
N ALA A 118 -2.14 -6.38 1.92
CA ALA A 118 -3.00 -6.97 0.90
C ALA A 118 -3.87 -5.92 0.19
N PHE A 119 -4.48 -4.99 0.95
CA PHE A 119 -5.23 -3.85 0.38
C PHE A 119 -4.34 -2.94 -0.46
N SER A 120 -3.13 -2.68 0.02
CA SER A 120 -2.15 -1.86 -0.70
C SER A 120 -1.70 -2.50 -2.01
N THR A 121 -1.42 -3.81 -1.99
CA THR A 121 -1.02 -4.58 -3.17
C THR A 121 -2.12 -4.56 -4.23
N GLU A 122 -3.38 -4.80 -3.85
CA GLU A 122 -4.52 -4.73 -4.76
C GLU A 122 -4.68 -3.33 -5.37
N ALA A 123 -4.55 -2.29 -4.55
CA ALA A 123 -4.61 -0.92 -5.03
C ALA A 123 -3.49 -0.60 -6.03
N ILE A 124 -2.26 -1.07 -5.78
CA ILE A 124 -1.11 -0.88 -6.67
C ILE A 124 -1.35 -1.59 -8.02
N ILE A 125 -1.89 -2.81 -8.01
CA ILE A 125 -2.26 -3.56 -9.21
C ILE A 125 -3.29 -2.77 -10.03
N LYS A 126 -4.28 -2.16 -9.38
CA LYS A 126 -5.28 -1.29 -10.02
C LYS A 126 -4.78 0.09 -10.42
N GLY A 127 -3.48 0.38 -10.27
CA GLY A 127 -2.85 1.61 -10.73
C GLY A 127 -2.73 2.73 -9.71
N TYR A 128 -3.23 2.56 -8.49
CA TYR A 128 -3.11 3.56 -7.44
C TYR A 128 -1.71 3.61 -6.84
N THR A 129 -1.27 4.81 -6.46
CA THR A 129 0.00 5.01 -5.77
C THR A 129 -0.16 4.81 -4.28
N THR A 130 0.71 4.00 -3.68
CA THR A 130 0.72 3.72 -2.24
C THR A 130 2.08 4.05 -1.65
N LEU A 131 2.10 4.50 -0.40
CA LEU A 131 3.30 4.63 0.41
C LEU A 131 3.05 4.02 1.78
N PHE A 132 3.89 3.06 2.16
CA PHE A 132 3.86 2.41 3.47
C PHE A 132 4.94 3.01 4.37
N ILE A 133 4.58 3.29 5.62
CA ILE A 133 5.51 3.73 6.67
C ILE A 133 5.05 3.16 8.02
N ARG A 134 6.00 2.77 8.85
CA ARG A 134 5.72 2.44 10.25
C ARG A 134 5.66 3.72 11.08
N ALA A 135 4.90 3.69 12.17
CA ALA A 135 4.74 4.88 13.03
C ALA A 135 6.07 5.33 13.66
N ASP A 136 6.95 4.40 14.03
CA ASP A 136 8.29 4.71 14.54
C ASP A 136 9.19 5.37 13.49
N ASP A 137 9.17 4.88 12.25
CA ASP A 137 9.89 5.50 11.13
C ASP A 137 9.33 6.89 10.80
N PHE A 138 8.01 7.07 10.91
CA PHE A 138 7.36 8.37 10.74
C PHE A 138 7.91 9.39 11.75
N ILE A 139 7.96 9.05 13.05
CA ILE A 139 8.50 9.89 14.12
C ILE A 139 9.97 10.23 13.82
N ASN A 140 10.78 9.21 13.51
CA ASN A 140 12.20 9.39 13.21
C ASN A 140 12.45 10.30 12.00
N GLU A 141 11.64 10.16 10.94
CA GLU A 141 11.74 11.02 9.76
C GLU A 141 11.29 12.47 10.05
N CYS A 142 10.31 12.69 10.93
CA CYS A 142 9.93 14.02 11.39
C CYS A 142 11.09 14.73 12.07
N ASN A 143 11.71 14.08 13.06
CA ASN A 143 12.82 14.61 13.82
C ASN A 143 14.07 14.89 12.94
N LYS A 144 14.31 14.03 11.96
CA LYS A 144 15.37 14.25 10.97
C LYS A 144 15.06 15.43 10.05
N ALA A 145 13.81 15.55 9.60
CA ALA A 145 13.37 16.63 8.72
C ALA A 145 13.42 18.01 9.42
N GLU A 146 13.12 18.08 10.72
CA GLU A 146 13.25 19.29 11.51
C GLU A 146 14.70 19.79 11.51
N LYS A 147 15.65 18.91 11.87
CA LYS A 147 17.09 19.24 11.91
C LYS A 147 17.63 19.73 10.57
N GLN A 148 17.00 19.32 9.47
CA GLN A 148 17.38 19.66 8.10
C GLN A 148 16.57 20.82 7.49
N GLY A 149 15.55 21.35 8.19
CA GLY A 149 14.63 22.36 7.64
C GLY A 149 13.74 21.82 6.49
N LEU A 150 13.46 20.50 6.46
CA LEU A 150 12.77 19.81 5.36
C LEU A 150 11.36 19.33 5.69
N ILE A 151 10.73 19.87 6.76
CA ILE A 151 9.39 19.44 7.23
C ILE A 151 8.36 19.50 6.09
N ASN A 152 8.29 20.61 5.36
CA ASN A 152 7.34 20.77 4.25
C ASN A 152 7.52 19.74 3.13
N ARG A 153 8.76 19.32 2.88
CA ARG A 153 9.07 18.28 1.89
C ARG A 153 8.53 16.92 2.33
N VAL A 154 8.66 16.60 3.59
CA VAL A 154 8.19 15.33 4.17
C VAL A 154 6.66 15.30 4.18
N ILE A 155 5.99 16.37 4.64
CA ILE A 155 4.53 16.51 4.59
C ILE A 155 4.02 16.32 3.14
N LYS A 156 4.65 17.00 2.17
CA LYS A 156 4.28 16.86 0.74
C LYS A 156 4.44 15.42 0.26
N ARG A 157 5.52 14.74 0.63
CA ARG A 157 5.78 13.33 0.26
C ARG A 157 4.69 12.40 0.79
N TRP A 158 4.26 12.57 2.05
CA TRP A 158 3.23 11.72 2.65
C TRP A 158 1.80 12.08 2.26
N SER A 159 1.58 13.32 1.79
CA SER A 159 0.26 13.74 1.33
C SER A 159 0.00 13.40 -0.15
N ARG A 160 1.04 13.08 -0.94
CA ARG A 160 0.92 12.91 -2.39
C ARG A 160 0.32 11.58 -2.87
N PRO A 161 0.65 10.39 -2.29
CA PRO A 161 0.13 9.11 -2.76
C PRO A 161 -1.40 9.02 -2.61
N ASN A 162 -2.07 8.21 -3.43
CA ASN A 162 -3.49 7.91 -3.27
C ASN A 162 -3.76 7.29 -1.89
N ILE A 163 -2.90 6.36 -1.47
CA ILE A 163 -2.96 5.72 -0.15
C ILE A 163 -1.67 6.00 0.63
N LEU A 164 -1.80 6.42 1.88
CA LEU A 164 -0.73 6.37 2.87
C LEU A 164 -1.08 5.31 3.90
N VAL A 165 -0.20 4.33 4.07
CA VAL A 165 -0.32 3.31 5.12
C VAL A 165 0.55 3.71 6.29
N ILE A 166 -0.04 3.77 7.50
CA ILE A 166 0.68 3.99 8.75
C ILE A 166 0.47 2.76 9.62
N ASP A 167 1.52 1.97 9.75
CA ASP A 167 1.49 0.70 10.48
C ASP A 167 1.99 0.85 11.92
N GLU A 168 1.41 0.08 12.83
CA GLU A 168 1.80 -0.01 14.25
C GLU A 168 1.64 1.31 15.02
N LEU A 169 0.62 2.12 14.70
CA LEU A 169 0.32 3.32 15.46
C LEU A 169 -0.01 2.98 16.93
N GLY A 170 0.69 3.62 17.87
CA GLY A 170 0.47 3.45 19.31
C GLY A 170 1.43 2.49 20.01
N TYR A 171 2.45 1.95 19.32
CA TYR A 171 3.56 1.26 19.98
C TYR A 171 4.52 2.23 20.66
N PHE A 172 4.74 3.38 20.03
CA PHE A 172 5.57 4.45 20.56
C PHE A 172 4.75 5.73 20.68
N PRO A 173 4.94 6.53 21.74
CA PRO A 173 4.31 7.83 21.85
C PRO A 173 4.93 8.80 20.83
N PHE A 174 4.12 9.69 20.31
CA PHE A 174 4.56 10.80 19.46
C PHE A 174 5.08 11.92 20.35
N ASP A 175 6.18 12.55 19.95
CA ASP A 175 6.56 13.83 20.48
C ASP A 175 5.70 14.96 19.88
N ASN A 176 5.75 16.16 20.46
CA ASN A 176 4.92 17.30 20.04
C ASN A 176 5.13 17.65 18.56
N LEU A 177 6.36 17.54 18.05
CA LEU A 177 6.67 17.84 16.66
C LEU A 177 6.03 16.83 15.72
N SER A 178 6.29 15.56 15.95
CA SER A 178 5.77 14.48 15.10
C SER A 178 4.23 14.39 15.17
N ALA A 179 3.62 14.66 16.33
CA ALA A 179 2.16 14.74 16.49
C ALA A 179 1.55 15.88 15.64
N ASN A 180 2.15 17.06 15.66
CA ASN A 180 1.72 18.20 14.84
C ASN A 180 1.91 17.94 13.34
N ILE A 181 3.03 17.32 12.94
CA ILE A 181 3.27 16.93 11.53
C ILE A 181 2.24 15.88 11.09
N PHE A 182 1.95 14.90 11.95
CA PHE A 182 0.93 13.88 11.69
C PHE A 182 -0.44 14.53 11.44
N PHE A 183 -0.86 15.45 12.31
CA PHE A 183 -2.10 16.21 12.13
C PHE A 183 -2.13 16.97 10.79
N GLN A 184 -1.04 17.66 10.44
CA GLN A 184 -0.95 18.36 9.16
C GLN A 184 -1.08 17.42 7.96
N VAL A 185 -0.46 16.23 8.02
CA VAL A 185 -0.58 15.21 6.98
C VAL A 185 -2.02 14.72 6.87
N ILE A 186 -2.67 14.38 8.00
CA ILE A 186 -4.06 13.92 8.02
C ILE A 186 -5.00 14.99 7.46
N SER A 187 -4.87 16.24 7.92
CA SER A 187 -5.70 17.37 7.47
C SER A 187 -5.57 17.59 5.98
N LYS A 188 -4.33 17.62 5.48
CA LYS A 188 -4.08 17.82 4.05
C LYS A 188 -4.60 16.68 3.18
N ARG A 189 -4.53 15.43 3.67
CA ARG A 189 -5.09 14.28 2.95
C ARG A 189 -6.62 14.30 2.95
N TYR A 190 -7.22 14.66 4.08
CA TYR A 190 -8.67 14.86 4.20
C TYR A 190 -9.18 15.91 3.21
N GLU A 191 -8.54 17.08 3.13
CA GLU A 191 -8.89 18.13 2.17
C GLU A 191 -8.73 17.72 0.71
N GLN A 192 -7.80 16.81 0.42
CA GLN A 192 -7.51 16.30 -0.92
C GLN A 192 -8.33 15.06 -1.29
N GLY A 193 -9.18 14.54 -0.41
CA GLY A 193 -9.90 13.28 -0.63
C GLY A 193 -8.97 12.09 -0.83
N ARG A 194 -7.86 12.00 -0.06
CA ARG A 194 -6.87 10.93 -0.17
C ARG A 194 -6.94 9.98 1.01
N SER A 195 -6.97 8.69 0.72
CA SER A 195 -7.21 7.64 1.69
C SER A 195 -6.02 7.32 2.57
N LEU A 196 -6.32 6.89 3.80
CA LEU A 196 -5.36 6.35 4.76
C LEU A 196 -5.73 4.90 5.10
N ILE A 197 -4.70 4.09 5.31
CA ILE A 197 -4.84 2.80 5.99
C ILE A 197 -4.01 2.88 7.27
N ILE A 198 -4.65 2.71 8.42
CA ILE A 198 -3.95 2.78 9.71
C ILE A 198 -4.15 1.48 10.46
N THR A 199 -3.06 0.92 10.97
CA THR A 199 -3.13 -0.21 11.91
C THR A 199 -2.75 0.26 13.31
N SER A 200 -3.50 -0.19 14.33
CA SER A 200 -3.20 0.12 15.72
C SER A 200 -3.53 -1.04 16.65
N ASN A 201 -2.75 -1.19 17.71
CA ASN A 201 -3.06 -2.08 18.83
C ASN A 201 -3.82 -1.35 19.96
N LYS A 202 -4.06 -0.06 19.80
CA LYS A 202 -4.74 0.81 20.74
C LYS A 202 -6.15 1.13 20.28
N SER A 203 -7.07 1.21 21.25
CA SER A 203 -8.41 1.75 21.03
C SER A 203 -8.36 3.26 20.81
N PHE A 204 -9.37 3.84 20.15
CA PHE A 204 -9.44 5.29 19.91
C PHE A 204 -9.38 6.13 21.19
N ILE A 205 -9.90 5.61 22.32
CA ILE A 205 -9.85 6.27 23.63
C ILE A 205 -8.40 6.48 24.11
N GLU A 206 -7.48 5.60 23.70
CA GLU A 206 -6.08 5.66 24.09
C GLU A 206 -5.24 6.62 23.22
N TRP A 207 -5.82 7.19 22.15
CA TRP A 207 -5.07 8.01 21.21
C TRP A 207 -4.61 9.34 21.79
N GLY A 208 -5.33 9.89 22.80
CA GLY A 208 -4.85 11.02 23.60
C GLY A 208 -3.46 10.78 24.18
N LYS A 209 -3.22 9.56 24.71
CA LYS A 209 -1.91 9.16 25.26
C LYS A 209 -0.84 8.96 24.17
N ILE A 210 -1.24 8.54 22.97
CA ILE A 210 -0.30 8.36 21.84
C ILE A 210 0.26 9.70 21.40
N PHE A 211 -0.61 10.72 21.26
CA PHE A 211 -0.23 12.04 20.76
C PHE A 211 0.17 13.04 21.87
N GLY A 212 0.00 12.66 23.15
CA GLY A 212 0.31 13.52 24.28
C GLY A 212 -0.64 14.73 24.46
N ASP A 213 -1.70 14.81 23.63
CA ASP A 213 -2.67 15.89 23.59
C ASP A 213 -4.05 15.34 23.18
N GLU A 214 -5.05 15.45 24.08
CA GLU A 214 -6.39 14.93 23.83
C GLU A 214 -7.16 15.76 22.79
N VAL A 215 -6.92 17.07 22.71
CA VAL A 215 -7.57 17.94 21.72
C VAL A 215 -7.05 17.63 20.33
N LEU A 216 -5.75 17.46 20.19
CA LEU A 216 -5.11 17.06 18.93
C LEU A 216 -5.58 15.66 18.50
N ALA A 217 -5.60 14.70 19.42
CA ALA A 217 -6.08 13.34 19.15
C ALA A 217 -7.54 13.34 18.69
N THR A 218 -8.41 14.10 19.34
CA THR A 218 -9.82 14.27 18.95
C THR A 218 -9.93 14.85 17.55
N SER A 219 -9.15 15.87 17.24
CA SER A 219 -9.14 16.52 15.92
C SER A 219 -8.63 15.59 14.79
N ILE A 220 -7.68 14.71 15.11
CA ILE A 220 -7.21 13.66 14.20
C ILE A 220 -8.30 12.63 13.98
N LEU A 221 -8.93 12.13 15.06
CA LEU A 221 -9.97 11.10 14.99
C LEU A 221 -11.21 11.59 14.24
N ASP A 222 -11.61 12.83 14.43
CA ASP A 222 -12.73 13.45 13.71
C ASP A 222 -12.54 13.32 12.19
N ARG A 223 -11.37 13.69 11.68
CA ARG A 223 -11.05 13.60 10.24
C ARG A 223 -10.92 12.17 9.74
N LEU A 224 -10.33 11.29 10.55
CA LEU A 224 -10.11 9.91 10.17
C LEU A 224 -11.42 9.11 10.13
N LEU A 225 -12.33 9.37 11.08
CA LEU A 225 -13.56 8.59 11.26
C LEU A 225 -14.73 9.13 10.45
N HIS A 226 -14.66 10.35 9.95
CA HIS A 226 -15.74 10.97 9.17
C HIS A 226 -16.16 10.09 7.99
N HIS A 227 -15.18 9.50 7.29
CA HIS A 227 -15.38 8.52 6.24
C HIS A 227 -14.41 7.35 6.46
N ALA A 228 -14.81 6.32 7.20
CA ALA A 228 -13.91 5.23 7.51
C ALA A 228 -14.57 3.85 7.59
N THR A 229 -13.91 2.86 7.02
CA THR A 229 -14.18 1.45 7.28
C THR A 229 -13.28 0.97 8.42
N THR A 230 -13.85 0.68 9.57
CA THR A 230 -13.11 0.20 10.75
C THR A 230 -13.28 -1.30 10.94
N PHE A 231 -12.17 -2.01 11.09
CA PHE A 231 -12.11 -3.42 11.47
C PHE A 231 -11.58 -3.53 12.89
N ASN A 232 -12.42 -4.01 13.82
CA ASN A 232 -12.02 -4.38 15.16
C ASN A 232 -11.71 -5.88 15.19
N ILE A 233 -10.44 -6.22 15.08
CA ILE A 233 -9.98 -7.60 14.94
C ILE A 233 -9.73 -8.19 16.34
N LYS A 234 -10.46 -9.25 16.66
CA LYS A 234 -10.37 -9.97 17.94
C LYS A 234 -9.97 -11.41 17.64
N GLY A 235 -9.05 -11.96 18.42
CA GLY A 235 -8.64 -13.37 18.23
C GLY A 235 -7.21 -13.64 18.65
N GLY A 236 -6.77 -14.86 18.42
CA GLY A 236 -5.42 -15.31 18.72
C GLY A 236 -4.35 -14.74 17.80
N SER A 237 -3.12 -14.75 18.28
CA SER A 237 -1.98 -14.34 17.48
C SER A 237 -1.58 -15.43 16.48
N TYR A 238 -1.61 -15.12 15.19
CA TYR A 238 -1.12 -15.98 14.12
C TYR A 238 0.38 -16.29 14.29
N ARG A 239 1.17 -15.30 14.70
CA ARG A 239 2.61 -15.46 14.98
C ARG A 239 2.88 -16.49 16.11
N LEU A 240 2.03 -16.52 17.13
CA LEU A 240 2.15 -17.52 18.21
C LEU A 240 1.77 -18.91 17.74
N ARG A 241 0.70 -19.03 16.93
CA ARG A 241 0.27 -20.29 16.33
C ARG A 241 1.36 -20.90 15.44
N GLU A 242 2.00 -20.11 14.60
CA GLU A 242 3.11 -20.59 13.75
C GLU A 242 4.29 -21.09 14.59
N LYS A 243 4.66 -20.36 15.65
CA LYS A 243 5.70 -20.81 16.58
C LYS A 243 5.34 -22.12 17.29
N GLN A 244 4.08 -22.27 17.72
CA GLN A 244 3.59 -23.52 18.32
C GLN A 244 3.62 -24.68 17.33
N LYS A 245 3.21 -24.48 16.07
CA LYS A 245 3.31 -25.49 15.02
C LYS A 245 4.78 -25.87 14.72
N ALA A 246 5.70 -24.95 14.86
CA ALA A 246 7.15 -25.17 14.72
C ALA A 246 7.82 -25.77 15.97
N GLY A 247 7.04 -26.19 17.00
CA GLY A 247 7.56 -26.79 18.22
C GLY A 247 8.19 -25.83 19.22
N ILE A 248 8.12 -24.52 18.99
CA ILE A 248 8.61 -23.49 19.89
C ILE A 248 7.49 -23.10 20.85
N GLN A 249 7.54 -23.61 22.11
CA GLN A 249 6.60 -23.16 23.14
C GLN A 249 6.94 -21.70 23.53
N PRO A 250 5.99 -20.75 23.43
CA PRO A 250 6.20 -19.42 23.98
C PRO A 250 6.32 -19.55 25.51
N ALA A 251 7.34 -18.93 26.09
CA ALA A 251 7.47 -18.85 27.52
C ALA A 251 6.16 -18.30 28.13
N VAL A 252 5.53 -19.07 29.01
CA VAL A 252 4.32 -18.65 29.72
C VAL A 252 4.77 -17.54 30.67
N ILE A 253 4.48 -16.30 30.32
CA ILE A 253 4.58 -15.19 31.25
C ILE A 253 3.35 -15.34 32.18
N ASN A 254 3.55 -16.04 33.29
CA ASN A 254 2.59 -16.01 34.38
C ASN A 254 2.45 -14.57 34.88
N ARG A 255 1.26 -14.02 34.70
CA ARG A 255 0.82 -12.79 35.37
C ARG A 255 0.02 -13.17 36.59
#